data_952a2d28069d146cd85b9a1093741e4d
#
_entry.id   952a2d28069d146cd85b9a1093741e4d
#
_cell.length_a   1.000
_cell.length_b   1.000
_cell.length_c   1.000
_cell.angle_alpha   90.00
_cell.angle_beta   90.00
_cell.angle_gamma   90.00
#
_symmetry.space_group_name_H-M   'P 1'
#
loop_
_entity.id
_entity.type
_entity.pdbx_description
1 polymer ?
#
loop_
_entity_poly.entity_id
_entity_poly.type
_entity_poly.pdbx_seq_one_letter_code
_entity_poly.pdbx_strand_id
1 'polypeptide(L)'
;MAQILITSAKKKHWYIPIASIKKYNEPDFEEKLWRHSKEIFDHYHVFKCKYPMTCKEIPGKPYEPDLLLVSKNFKKWVIIEVELCKPPTAHTLNQITCFSNPTIDAVDLAKFIVKHNPTMKADQDKLEQCFTNPSDLIVVLDDYSDVVFKKFREHKKQIKLCVLEVYKRPGYTYEGYRFGGDYPYELTNFSKIDYFDEQHFQIKKMDFAKDLPDSFEVKFEMQPFDVTVIKNKKKAFVKMPDHNIPSDIYLQIGINLDGEYVIQKI
;
A
#
# COMPACT_ATOMS: atom_id res chain seq x y z
N MET A 1 -23.61 0.74 9.97
CA MET A 1 -23.28 1.08 8.57
C MET A 1 -22.35 2.28 8.62
N ALA A 2 -21.12 2.14 8.16
CA ALA A 2 -20.17 3.26 8.14
C ALA A 2 -20.64 4.27 7.08
N GLN A 3 -20.58 5.56 7.44
CA GLN A 3 -20.92 6.66 6.51
C GLN A 3 -19.78 7.68 6.58
N ILE A 4 -19.38 8.20 5.44
CA ILE A 4 -18.41 9.30 5.38
C ILE A 4 -19.17 10.60 5.09
N LEU A 5 -18.98 11.58 5.95
CA LEU A 5 -19.43 12.94 5.74
C LEU A 5 -18.27 13.78 5.21
N ILE A 6 -18.35 14.18 3.95
CA ILE A 6 -17.41 15.14 3.39
C ILE A 6 -18.01 16.54 3.51
N THR A 7 -17.32 17.41 4.23
CA THR A 7 -17.71 18.80 4.42
C THR A 7 -16.78 19.71 3.62
N SER A 8 -17.36 20.57 2.79
CA SER A 8 -16.65 21.73 2.24
C SER A 8 -17.24 23.01 2.84
N ALA A 9 -16.55 24.14 2.73
CA ALA A 9 -17.00 25.44 3.29
C ALA A 9 -18.45 25.84 2.92
N LYS A 10 -19.03 25.22 1.89
CA LYS A 10 -20.38 25.56 1.40
C LYS A 10 -21.36 24.40 1.35
N LYS A 11 -20.93 23.12 1.48
CA LYS A 11 -21.82 21.95 1.33
C LYS A 11 -21.37 20.78 2.19
N LYS A 12 -22.35 20.04 2.73
CA LYS A 12 -22.14 18.76 3.41
C LYS A 12 -22.70 17.65 2.54
N HIS A 13 -21.93 16.58 2.35
CA HIS A 13 -22.33 15.43 1.54
C HIS A 13 -22.08 14.12 2.27
N TRP A 14 -23.10 13.29 2.37
CA TRP A 14 -22.99 11.94 2.89
C TRP A 14 -22.64 10.98 1.77
N TYR A 15 -21.68 10.10 2.05
CA TYR A 15 -21.30 8.98 1.21
C TYR A 15 -21.57 7.69 1.97
N ILE A 16 -22.17 6.72 1.30
CA ILE A 16 -22.43 5.39 1.85
C ILE A 16 -21.58 4.36 1.14
N PRO A 17 -21.06 3.32 1.86
CA PRO A 17 -20.30 2.25 1.24
C PRO A 17 -21.15 1.53 0.18
N ILE A 18 -20.58 1.33 -1.00
CA ILE A 18 -21.28 0.62 -2.09
C ILE A 18 -21.42 -0.86 -1.76
N ALA A 19 -20.44 -1.47 -1.10
CA ALA A 19 -20.47 -2.88 -0.68
C ALA A 19 -21.73 -3.21 0.13
N SER A 20 -22.30 -2.23 0.87
CA SER A 20 -23.56 -2.38 1.59
C SER A 20 -24.82 -2.22 0.71
N ILE A 21 -24.67 -1.72 -0.51
CA ILE A 21 -25.80 -1.41 -1.43
C ILE A 21 -25.87 -2.39 -2.61
N LYS A 22 -24.73 -2.82 -3.10
CA LYS A 22 -24.57 -3.75 -4.22
C LYS A 22 -23.61 -4.86 -3.85
N LYS A 23 -23.96 -6.10 -4.15
CA LYS A 23 -22.97 -7.17 -4.21
C LYS A 23 -22.10 -6.92 -5.43
N TYR A 24 -20.82 -6.56 -5.23
CA TYR A 24 -19.84 -6.64 -6.30
C TYR A 24 -19.67 -8.10 -6.72
N ASN A 25 -19.40 -8.29 -7.99
CA ASN A 25 -18.63 -9.46 -8.38
C ASN A 25 -17.13 -9.10 -8.33
N GLU A 26 -16.31 -10.10 -8.21
CA GLU A 26 -14.85 -9.94 -8.10
C GLU A 26 -14.22 -9.23 -9.31
N PRO A 27 -14.59 -9.55 -10.58
CA PRO A 27 -14.09 -8.82 -11.74
C PRO A 27 -14.41 -7.31 -11.76
N ASP A 28 -15.61 -6.93 -11.27
CA ASP A 28 -15.97 -5.50 -11.17
C ASP A 28 -15.11 -4.79 -10.11
N PHE A 29 -14.78 -5.49 -9.03
CA PHE A 29 -13.93 -4.96 -7.98
C PHE A 29 -12.47 -4.87 -8.42
N GLU A 30 -11.94 -5.91 -9.08
CA GLU A 30 -10.61 -5.89 -9.71
C GLU A 30 -10.47 -4.71 -10.66
N GLU A 31 -11.46 -4.47 -11.52
CA GLU A 31 -11.43 -3.36 -12.46
C GLU A 31 -11.45 -1.99 -11.75
N LYS A 32 -12.15 -1.86 -10.63
CA LYS A 32 -12.12 -0.62 -9.82
C LYS A 32 -10.74 -0.38 -9.22
N LEU A 33 -10.14 -1.39 -8.61
CA LEU A 33 -8.77 -1.30 -8.09
C LEU A 33 -7.79 -0.92 -9.22
N TRP A 34 -7.90 -1.58 -10.37
CA TRP A 34 -7.05 -1.30 -11.52
C TRP A 34 -7.15 0.15 -11.99
N ARG A 35 -8.35 0.71 -12.11
CA ARG A 35 -8.55 2.10 -12.55
C ARG A 35 -7.86 3.12 -11.66
N HIS A 36 -7.77 2.84 -10.37
CA HIS A 36 -7.17 3.74 -9.37
C HIS A 36 -5.82 3.26 -8.86
N SER A 37 -5.27 2.22 -9.49
CA SER A 37 -4.03 1.59 -9.03
C SER A 37 -2.82 2.52 -9.07
N LYS A 38 -2.77 3.45 -10.04
CA LYS A 38 -1.65 4.40 -10.16
C LYS A 38 -1.66 5.47 -9.07
N GLU A 39 -2.85 5.83 -8.58
CA GLU A 39 -3.00 6.76 -7.47
C GLU A 39 -2.80 6.06 -6.12
N ILE A 40 -3.26 4.81 -6.00
CA ILE A 40 -3.12 4.01 -4.78
C ILE A 40 -1.67 3.56 -4.58
N PHE A 41 -1.01 3.12 -5.65
CA PHE A 41 0.34 2.57 -5.64
C PHE A 41 1.32 3.48 -6.38
N ASP A 42 1.30 4.76 -6.06
CA ASP A 42 2.01 5.83 -6.78
C ASP A 42 3.53 5.69 -6.82
N HIS A 43 4.12 4.93 -5.86
CA HIS A 43 5.54 4.59 -5.82
C HIS A 43 5.93 3.39 -6.68
N TYR A 44 4.97 2.78 -7.37
CA TYR A 44 5.18 1.57 -8.15
C TYR A 44 4.79 1.76 -9.62
N HIS A 45 5.42 0.98 -10.48
CA HIS A 45 4.86 0.63 -11.78
C HIS A 45 3.83 -0.46 -11.53
N VAL A 46 2.62 -0.29 -12.05
CA VAL A 46 1.51 -1.23 -11.85
C VAL A 46 1.17 -1.91 -13.17
N PHE A 47 1.03 -3.23 -13.12
CA PHE A 47 0.74 -4.06 -14.29
C PHE A 47 -0.44 -4.99 -14.00
N LYS A 48 -1.39 -5.12 -14.96
CA LYS A 48 -2.26 -6.31 -15.00
C LYS A 48 -1.38 -7.50 -15.34
N CYS A 49 -1.46 -8.56 -14.54
CA CYS A 49 -0.54 -9.67 -14.66
C CYS A 49 -1.28 -11.00 -14.69
N LYS A 50 -1.41 -11.59 -15.87
CA LYS A 50 -1.94 -12.95 -16.06
C LYS A 50 -0.80 -13.88 -16.46
N TYR A 51 0.35 -13.75 -15.78
CA TYR A 51 1.49 -14.62 -15.93
C TYR A 51 1.35 -15.84 -14.99
N PRO A 52 1.41 -17.08 -15.52
CA PRO A 52 1.24 -18.26 -14.69
C PRO A 52 2.44 -18.46 -13.75
N MET A 53 2.17 -18.43 -12.45
CA MET A 53 3.13 -18.69 -11.38
C MET A 53 2.85 -20.05 -10.74
N THR A 54 3.88 -20.78 -10.38
CA THR A 54 3.78 -22.05 -9.65
C THR A 54 4.45 -21.93 -8.29
N CYS A 55 4.28 -22.90 -7.43
CA CYS A 55 5.02 -23.01 -6.18
C CYS A 55 5.29 -24.47 -5.82
N LYS A 56 6.25 -24.69 -4.93
CA LYS A 56 6.61 -26.04 -4.49
C LYS A 56 5.55 -26.68 -3.61
N GLU A 57 4.84 -25.87 -2.85
CA GLU A 57 3.82 -26.28 -1.89
C GLU A 57 2.57 -26.84 -2.58
N ILE A 58 2.29 -26.40 -3.81
CA ILE A 58 1.12 -26.85 -4.60
C ILE A 58 1.58 -27.21 -5.99
N PRO A 59 2.17 -28.40 -6.17
CA PRO A 59 2.74 -28.80 -7.45
C PRO A 59 1.67 -28.99 -8.52
N GLY A 60 2.03 -28.69 -9.75
CA GLY A 60 1.25 -29.03 -10.96
C GLY A 60 0.10 -28.07 -11.30
N LYS A 61 -0.17 -27.03 -10.49
CA LYS A 61 -1.19 -26.05 -10.81
C LYS A 61 -0.60 -24.63 -10.81
N PRO A 62 -0.60 -23.93 -11.96
CA PRO A 62 -0.25 -22.54 -12.00
C PRO A 62 -1.43 -21.66 -11.51
N TYR A 63 -1.10 -20.49 -10.97
CA TYR A 63 -2.02 -19.44 -10.61
C TYR A 63 -1.56 -18.12 -11.25
N GLU A 64 -2.51 -17.29 -11.62
CA GLU A 64 -2.27 -16.00 -12.27
C GLU A 64 -2.67 -14.87 -11.32
N PRO A 65 -1.74 -13.97 -10.94
CA PRO A 65 -2.10 -12.84 -10.08
C PRO A 65 -2.90 -11.79 -10.85
N ASP A 66 -3.70 -11.02 -10.12
CA ASP A 66 -4.49 -9.94 -10.71
C ASP A 66 -3.62 -8.76 -11.12
N LEU A 67 -2.79 -8.27 -10.19
CA LEU A 67 -1.85 -7.19 -10.46
C LEU A 67 -0.45 -7.54 -9.97
N LEU A 68 0.52 -6.87 -10.59
CA LEU A 68 1.91 -6.92 -10.17
C LEU A 68 2.45 -5.49 -10.03
N LEU A 69 3.11 -5.22 -8.91
CA LEU A 69 3.75 -3.95 -8.66
C LEU A 69 5.26 -4.12 -8.71
N VAL A 70 5.94 -3.19 -9.35
CA VAL A 70 7.40 -3.07 -9.31
C VAL A 70 7.75 -1.68 -8.82
N SER A 71 8.52 -1.57 -7.74
CA SER A 71 8.94 -0.26 -7.22
C SER A 71 9.66 0.55 -8.29
N LYS A 72 9.48 1.87 -8.32
CA LYS A 72 10.09 2.75 -9.33
C LYS A 72 11.62 2.70 -9.35
N ASN A 73 12.24 2.28 -8.24
CA ASN A 73 13.68 2.03 -8.15
C ASN A 73 14.09 0.59 -8.50
N PHE A 74 13.15 -0.28 -8.91
CA PHE A 74 13.36 -1.68 -9.30
C PHE A 74 14.02 -2.56 -8.20
N LYS A 75 13.84 -2.22 -6.92
CA LYS A 75 14.39 -3.03 -5.82
C LYS A 75 13.42 -4.05 -5.27
N LYS A 76 12.12 -3.85 -5.48
CA LYS A 76 11.04 -4.67 -4.92
C LYS A 76 9.95 -4.90 -5.93
N TRP A 77 9.31 -6.04 -5.79
CA TRP A 77 8.08 -6.34 -6.49
C TRP A 77 7.06 -6.99 -5.56
N VAL A 78 5.80 -6.78 -5.88
CA VAL A 78 4.68 -7.18 -5.03
C VAL A 78 3.61 -7.81 -5.91
N ILE A 79 3.07 -8.93 -5.46
CA ILE A 79 1.91 -9.58 -6.05
C ILE A 79 0.66 -9.03 -5.37
N ILE A 80 -0.33 -8.65 -6.14
CA ILE A 80 -1.65 -8.24 -5.65
C ILE A 80 -2.67 -9.29 -6.06
N GLU A 81 -3.40 -9.78 -5.08
CA GLU A 81 -4.58 -10.60 -5.27
C GLU A 81 -5.81 -9.82 -4.80
N VAL A 82 -6.86 -9.81 -5.59
CA VAL A 82 -8.09 -9.05 -5.34
C VAL A 82 -9.21 -10.01 -4.98
N GLU A 83 -9.81 -9.84 -3.82
CA GLU A 83 -10.82 -10.76 -3.30
C GLU A 83 -12.00 -10.00 -2.69
N LEU A 84 -13.17 -10.61 -2.73
CA LEU A 84 -14.32 -10.11 -1.97
C LEU A 84 -14.16 -10.46 -0.49
N CYS A 85 -14.68 -9.59 0.39
CA CYS A 85 -14.67 -9.79 1.83
C CYS A 85 -15.66 -10.89 2.25
N LYS A 86 -15.33 -12.13 1.93
CA LYS A 86 -16.03 -13.37 2.27
C LYS A 86 -15.02 -14.38 2.80
N PRO A 87 -15.47 -15.42 3.53
CA PRO A 87 -14.56 -16.49 3.96
C PRO A 87 -13.80 -17.07 2.75
N PRO A 88 -12.44 -17.12 2.81
CA PRO A 88 -11.65 -17.58 1.69
C PRO A 88 -11.96 -19.04 1.34
N THR A 89 -12.02 -19.33 0.05
CA THR A 89 -12.18 -20.69 -0.47
C THR A 89 -10.85 -21.44 -0.45
N ALA A 90 -10.89 -22.77 -0.63
CA ALA A 90 -9.65 -23.54 -0.81
C ALA A 90 -8.84 -23.05 -2.03
N HIS A 91 -9.51 -22.57 -3.07
CA HIS A 91 -8.86 -21.98 -4.24
C HIS A 91 -8.08 -20.73 -3.87
N THR A 92 -8.72 -19.76 -3.22
CA THR A 92 -8.12 -18.52 -2.72
C THR A 92 -6.93 -18.80 -1.80
N LEU A 93 -7.07 -19.73 -0.86
CA LEU A 93 -5.97 -20.09 0.06
C LEU A 93 -4.78 -20.72 -0.69
N ASN A 94 -5.05 -21.51 -1.71
CA ASN A 94 -4.00 -22.07 -2.57
C ASN A 94 -3.28 -20.98 -3.40
N GLN A 95 -3.98 -20.01 -3.95
CA GLN A 95 -3.38 -18.85 -4.62
C GLN A 95 -2.44 -18.10 -3.66
N ILE A 96 -2.92 -17.79 -2.45
CA ILE A 96 -2.13 -17.12 -1.41
C ILE A 96 -0.88 -17.92 -1.05
N THR A 97 -1.00 -19.25 -0.91
CA THR A 97 0.16 -20.11 -0.65
C THR A 97 1.17 -20.00 -1.78
N CYS A 98 0.70 -20.10 -3.03
CA CYS A 98 1.56 -20.01 -4.21
C CYS A 98 2.22 -18.64 -4.32
N PHE A 99 1.48 -17.55 -4.19
CA PHE A 99 1.99 -16.18 -4.33
C PHE A 99 2.87 -15.73 -3.17
N SER A 100 2.81 -16.40 -2.02
CA SER A 100 3.71 -16.10 -0.90
C SER A 100 5.14 -16.58 -1.13
N ASN A 101 5.35 -17.54 -2.04
CA ASN A 101 6.66 -18.08 -2.41
C ASN A 101 6.63 -18.61 -3.82
N PRO A 102 6.41 -17.74 -4.83
CA PRO A 102 6.23 -18.16 -6.20
C PRO A 102 7.53 -18.69 -6.81
N THR A 103 7.41 -19.71 -7.62
CA THR A 103 8.48 -20.17 -8.51
C THR A 103 8.24 -19.56 -9.88
N ILE A 104 9.13 -18.67 -10.29
CA ILE A 104 9.05 -17.95 -11.56
C ILE A 104 10.40 -18.02 -12.28
N ASP A 105 10.36 -17.84 -13.59
CA ASP A 105 11.52 -17.44 -14.36
C ASP A 105 11.53 -15.91 -14.48
N ALA A 106 12.55 -15.25 -13.91
CA ALA A 106 12.64 -13.80 -13.86
C ALA A 106 12.75 -13.16 -15.25
N VAL A 107 13.47 -13.83 -16.17
CA VAL A 107 13.65 -13.37 -17.56
C VAL A 107 12.33 -13.45 -18.32
N ASP A 108 11.61 -14.57 -18.17
CA ASP A 108 10.34 -14.77 -18.87
C ASP A 108 9.24 -13.86 -18.31
N LEU A 109 9.20 -13.62 -17.00
CA LEU A 109 8.29 -12.66 -16.40
C LEU A 109 8.59 -11.23 -16.89
N ALA A 110 9.86 -10.82 -16.94
CA ALA A 110 10.24 -9.50 -17.46
C ALA A 110 9.83 -9.33 -18.93
N LYS A 111 10.08 -10.33 -19.78
CA LYS A 111 9.64 -10.36 -21.18
C LYS A 111 8.11 -10.26 -21.29
N PHE A 112 7.37 -10.98 -20.42
CA PHE A 112 5.92 -10.92 -20.38
C PHE A 112 5.45 -9.49 -20.06
N ILE A 113 6.04 -8.84 -19.04
CA ILE A 113 5.70 -7.44 -18.68
C ILE A 113 5.98 -6.50 -19.84
N VAL A 114 7.17 -6.57 -20.45
CA VAL A 114 7.56 -5.72 -21.60
C VAL A 114 6.64 -5.92 -22.81
N LYS A 115 6.26 -7.16 -23.11
CA LYS A 115 5.35 -7.50 -24.20
C LYS A 115 3.99 -6.79 -24.03
N HIS A 116 3.46 -6.73 -22.82
CA HIS A 116 2.16 -6.11 -22.53
C HIS A 116 2.26 -4.63 -22.16
N ASN A 117 3.46 -4.16 -21.85
CA ASN A 117 3.77 -2.77 -21.48
C ASN A 117 5.03 -2.30 -22.22
N PRO A 118 4.95 -1.98 -23.52
CA PRO A 118 6.13 -1.67 -24.34
C PRO A 118 6.97 -0.47 -23.85
N THR A 119 6.39 0.42 -23.04
CA THR A 119 7.09 1.53 -22.40
C THR A 119 8.19 1.07 -21.42
N MET A 120 8.09 -0.17 -20.93
CA MET A 120 9.08 -0.77 -20.02
C MET A 120 10.26 -1.42 -20.73
N LYS A 121 10.32 -1.37 -22.06
CA LYS A 121 11.38 -2.04 -22.84
C LYS A 121 12.79 -1.60 -22.46
N ALA A 122 12.99 -0.32 -22.17
CA ALA A 122 14.30 0.22 -21.76
C ALA A 122 14.73 -0.24 -20.36
N ASP A 123 13.79 -0.73 -19.54
CA ASP A 123 14.03 -1.17 -18.17
C ASP A 123 13.97 -2.69 -18.00
N GLN A 124 13.97 -3.46 -19.10
CA GLN A 124 13.83 -4.93 -19.05
C GLN A 124 14.87 -5.59 -18.15
N ASP A 125 16.14 -5.22 -18.27
CA ASP A 125 17.22 -5.78 -17.44
C ASP A 125 17.02 -5.48 -15.95
N LYS A 126 16.49 -4.30 -15.63
CA LYS A 126 16.15 -3.93 -14.25
C LYS A 126 14.97 -4.74 -13.73
N LEU A 127 13.97 -5.02 -14.57
CA LEU A 127 12.87 -5.91 -14.22
C LEU A 127 13.38 -7.34 -13.96
N GLU A 128 14.22 -7.88 -14.83
CA GLU A 128 14.83 -9.19 -14.65
C GLU A 128 15.56 -9.28 -13.30
N GLN A 129 16.40 -8.29 -13.00
CA GLN A 129 17.11 -8.23 -11.72
C GLN A 129 16.13 -8.07 -10.54
N CYS A 130 15.10 -7.26 -10.67
CA CYS A 130 14.10 -7.07 -9.61
C CYS A 130 13.39 -8.39 -9.27
N PHE A 131 13.01 -9.16 -10.28
CA PHE A 131 12.29 -10.44 -10.10
C PHE A 131 13.16 -11.58 -9.54
N THR A 132 14.46 -11.42 -9.42
CA THR A 132 15.30 -12.36 -8.66
C THR A 132 15.15 -12.22 -7.15
N ASN A 133 14.61 -11.09 -6.67
CA ASN A 133 14.32 -10.87 -5.26
C ASN A 133 13.02 -11.57 -4.84
N PRO A 134 12.85 -11.93 -3.56
CA PRO A 134 11.56 -12.38 -3.05
C PRO A 134 10.45 -11.36 -3.30
N SER A 135 9.25 -11.84 -3.63
CA SER A 135 8.06 -10.99 -3.74
C SER A 135 7.39 -10.77 -2.38
N ASP A 136 6.77 -9.62 -2.24
CA ASP A 136 5.72 -9.42 -1.24
C ASP A 136 4.36 -9.85 -1.80
N LEU A 137 3.40 -10.14 -0.92
CA LEU A 137 2.02 -10.44 -1.29
C LEU A 137 1.06 -9.51 -0.53
N ILE A 138 0.17 -8.88 -1.26
CA ILE A 138 -0.94 -8.10 -0.71
C ILE A 138 -2.26 -8.70 -1.22
N VAL A 139 -3.21 -8.92 -0.31
CA VAL A 139 -4.59 -9.23 -0.67
C VAL A 139 -5.43 -7.98 -0.42
N VAL A 140 -6.16 -7.55 -1.45
CA VAL A 140 -7.04 -6.38 -1.38
C VAL A 140 -8.48 -6.86 -1.33
N LEU A 141 -9.20 -6.46 -0.27
CA LEU A 141 -10.59 -6.79 -0.03
C LEU A 141 -11.50 -5.59 -0.27
N ASP A 142 -12.76 -5.84 -0.65
CA ASP A 142 -13.76 -4.80 -0.90
C ASP A 142 -14.42 -4.24 0.37
N ASP A 143 -14.19 -4.88 1.52
CA ASP A 143 -14.72 -4.47 2.81
C ASP A 143 -13.85 -5.03 3.95
N TYR A 144 -14.09 -4.57 5.17
CA TYR A 144 -13.41 -5.04 6.37
C TYR A 144 -14.27 -6.05 7.15
N SER A 145 -13.67 -7.17 7.53
CA SER A 145 -14.26 -8.15 8.44
C SER A 145 -13.19 -8.82 9.29
N ASP A 146 -13.29 -8.66 10.61
CA ASP A 146 -12.38 -9.33 11.57
C ASP A 146 -12.31 -10.85 11.35
N VAL A 147 -13.45 -11.48 11.04
CA VAL A 147 -13.54 -12.92 10.81
C VAL A 147 -12.76 -13.32 9.56
N VAL A 148 -12.90 -12.54 8.48
CA VAL A 148 -12.21 -12.81 7.20
C VAL A 148 -10.72 -12.55 7.35
N PHE A 149 -10.33 -11.41 7.92
CA PHE A 149 -8.94 -11.07 8.20
C PHE A 149 -8.24 -12.12 9.06
N LYS A 150 -8.91 -12.58 10.12
CA LYS A 150 -8.39 -13.65 10.98
C LYS A 150 -8.11 -14.92 10.21
N LYS A 151 -9.04 -15.37 9.34
CA LYS A 151 -8.86 -16.56 8.51
C LYS A 151 -7.67 -16.46 7.56
N PHE A 152 -7.50 -15.32 6.90
CA PHE A 152 -6.34 -15.09 6.05
C PHE A 152 -5.03 -15.16 6.85
N ARG A 153 -4.97 -14.49 8.01
CA ARG A 153 -3.78 -14.47 8.87
C ARG A 153 -3.48 -15.79 9.56
N GLU A 154 -4.49 -16.58 9.87
CA GLU A 154 -4.33 -17.97 10.36
C GLU A 154 -3.68 -18.85 9.30
N HIS A 155 -4.06 -18.66 8.03
CA HIS A 155 -3.47 -19.40 6.92
C HIS A 155 -2.02 -18.98 6.65
N LYS A 156 -1.73 -17.67 6.63
CA LYS A 156 -0.38 -17.12 6.43
C LYS A 156 -0.19 -15.85 7.27
N LYS A 157 0.66 -15.92 8.31
CA LYS A 157 0.87 -14.81 9.26
C LYS A 157 1.43 -13.53 8.63
N GLN A 158 2.22 -13.66 7.57
CA GLN A 158 2.93 -12.54 6.94
C GLN A 158 2.18 -11.92 5.76
N ILE A 159 0.93 -12.35 5.50
CA ILE A 159 0.12 -11.77 4.45
C ILE A 159 -0.25 -10.33 4.79
N LYS A 160 -0.10 -9.42 3.84
CA LYS A 160 -0.56 -8.05 3.95
C LYS A 160 -2.02 -7.99 3.47
N LEU A 161 -2.91 -7.50 4.32
CA LEU A 161 -4.32 -7.35 4.03
C LEU A 161 -4.67 -5.88 3.91
N CYS A 162 -5.24 -5.50 2.79
CA CYS A 162 -5.70 -4.14 2.52
C CYS A 162 -7.17 -4.13 2.19
N VAL A 163 -7.79 -2.97 2.32
CA VAL A 163 -9.19 -2.75 2.00
C VAL A 163 -9.31 -1.56 1.07
N LEU A 164 -10.00 -1.76 -0.05
CA LEU A 164 -10.46 -0.68 -0.92
C LEU A 164 -11.97 -0.50 -0.73
N GLU A 165 -12.34 0.42 0.14
CA GLU A 165 -13.74 0.78 0.32
C GLU A 165 -14.18 1.75 -0.77
N VAL A 166 -15.30 1.45 -1.40
CA VAL A 166 -15.90 2.30 -2.42
C VAL A 166 -17.17 2.92 -1.86
N TYR A 167 -17.26 4.24 -1.97
CA TYR A 167 -18.37 5.04 -1.47
C TYR A 167 -19.12 5.70 -2.61
N LYS A 168 -20.44 5.77 -2.51
CA LYS A 168 -21.29 6.46 -3.46
C LYS A 168 -22.12 7.52 -2.77
N ARG A 169 -22.21 8.68 -3.39
CA ARG A 169 -23.18 9.68 -3.00
C ARG A 169 -24.53 9.36 -3.64
N PRO A 170 -25.62 9.22 -2.85
CA PRO A 170 -26.95 8.98 -3.40
C PRO A 170 -27.35 10.05 -4.42
N GLY A 171 -27.88 9.65 -5.56
CA GLY A 171 -28.29 10.55 -6.64
C GLY A 171 -27.17 11.10 -7.54
N TYR A 172 -25.93 10.62 -7.37
CA TYR A 172 -24.77 11.04 -8.17
C TYR A 172 -24.07 9.83 -8.80
N THR A 173 -23.37 10.07 -9.90
CA THR A 173 -22.64 9.02 -10.63
C THR A 173 -21.21 8.83 -10.19
N TYR A 174 -20.62 9.81 -9.49
CA TYR A 174 -19.25 9.71 -8.99
C TYR A 174 -19.16 8.94 -7.68
N GLU A 175 -18.03 8.29 -7.52
CA GLU A 175 -17.67 7.46 -6.38
C GLU A 175 -16.50 8.08 -5.61
N GLY A 176 -16.42 7.79 -4.32
CA GLY A 176 -15.26 8.08 -3.49
C GLY A 176 -14.58 6.76 -3.10
N TYR A 177 -13.28 6.79 -2.91
CA TYR A 177 -12.48 5.62 -2.59
C TYR A 177 -11.71 5.88 -1.30
N ARG A 178 -11.60 4.86 -0.45
CA ARG A 178 -10.73 4.83 0.71
C ARG A 178 -9.92 3.55 0.66
N PHE A 179 -8.59 3.69 0.62
CA PHE A 179 -7.68 2.58 0.69
C PHE A 179 -6.97 2.58 2.04
N GLY A 180 -6.80 1.40 2.64
CA GLY A 180 -6.17 1.27 3.95
C GLY A 180 -5.84 -0.18 4.27
N GLY A 181 -5.25 -0.42 5.44
CA GLY A 181 -4.81 -1.74 5.88
C GLY A 181 -3.31 -1.78 6.09
N ASP A 182 -2.68 -2.90 5.74
CA ASP A 182 -1.25 -3.16 5.98
C ASP A 182 -0.33 -2.49 4.91
N TYR A 183 -0.88 -1.72 3.98
CA TYR A 183 -0.18 -0.95 2.95
C TYR A 183 -0.73 0.49 2.95
N PRO A 184 0.00 1.51 2.46
CA PRO A 184 1.16 1.43 1.56
C PRO A 184 2.52 1.56 2.24
N TYR A 185 2.57 2.01 3.48
CA TYR A 185 3.78 2.51 4.10
C TYR A 185 4.18 1.63 5.27
N GLU A 186 4.72 0.47 4.96
CA GLU A 186 5.40 -0.32 5.97
C GLU A 186 6.63 0.44 6.44
N LEU A 187 6.45 1.19 7.52
CA LEU A 187 7.58 1.77 8.22
C LEU A 187 8.24 0.67 9.06
N THR A 188 9.47 0.35 8.76
CA THR A 188 10.24 -0.69 9.49
C THR A 188 10.59 -0.24 10.90
N ASN A 189 10.76 1.07 11.08
CA ASN A 189 10.98 1.72 12.36
C ASN A 189 10.30 3.09 12.33
N PHE A 190 9.47 3.39 13.32
CA PHE A 190 8.69 4.63 13.31
C PHE A 190 8.34 5.15 14.70
N SER A 191 8.00 6.44 14.75
CA SER A 191 7.41 7.12 15.90
C SER A 191 6.24 8.00 15.47
N LYS A 192 5.21 8.06 16.31
CA LYS A 192 4.24 9.15 16.20
C LYS A 192 4.94 10.47 16.42
N ILE A 193 4.49 11.50 15.71
CA ILE A 193 4.90 12.88 15.92
C ILE A 193 3.67 13.75 16.13
N ASP A 194 3.75 14.66 17.07
CA ASP A 194 2.69 15.62 17.36
C ASP A 194 3.15 17.00 16.95
N TYR A 195 2.25 17.76 16.38
CA TYR A 195 2.44 19.19 16.13
C TYR A 195 2.80 19.91 17.45
N PHE A 196 3.84 20.68 17.42
CA PHE A 196 4.30 21.45 18.57
C PHE A 196 4.18 22.96 18.31
N ASP A 197 4.69 23.43 17.19
CA ASP A 197 4.54 24.80 16.69
C ASP A 197 4.70 24.82 15.15
N GLU A 198 4.70 26.00 14.56
CA GLU A 198 4.73 26.21 13.10
C GLU A 198 5.92 25.56 12.39
N GLN A 199 6.96 25.17 13.11
CA GLN A 199 8.17 24.59 12.52
C GLN A 199 8.59 23.26 13.15
N HIS A 200 7.96 22.86 14.26
CA HIS A 200 8.43 21.71 15.03
C HIS A 200 7.35 20.68 15.27
N PHE A 201 7.75 19.40 15.14
CA PHE A 201 6.94 18.25 15.53
C PHE A 201 7.67 17.46 16.61
N GLN A 202 7.01 17.18 17.72
CA GLN A 202 7.59 16.39 18.81
C GLN A 202 7.55 14.89 18.49
N ILE A 203 8.71 14.25 18.52
CA ILE A 203 8.83 12.78 18.38
C ILE A 203 8.43 12.11 19.69
N LYS A 204 7.54 11.12 19.64
CA LYS A 204 7.04 10.43 20.84
C LYS A 204 7.94 9.31 21.33
N LYS A 205 8.59 8.56 20.45
CA LYS A 205 9.53 7.49 20.84
C LYS A 205 10.95 8.01 20.90
N MET A 206 11.50 8.14 22.11
CA MET A 206 12.88 8.62 22.29
C MET A 206 13.93 7.66 21.73
N ASP A 207 13.68 6.34 21.77
CA ASP A 207 14.62 5.37 21.21
C ASP A 207 14.73 5.51 19.69
N PHE A 208 13.61 5.70 18.99
CA PHE A 208 13.61 6.06 17.57
C PHE A 208 14.38 7.37 17.30
N ALA A 209 14.15 8.39 18.13
CA ALA A 209 14.81 9.69 17.96
C ALA A 209 16.34 9.65 18.17
N LYS A 210 16.85 8.74 19.01
CA LYS A 210 18.30 8.59 19.24
C LYS A 210 19.03 8.15 17.97
N ASP A 211 18.40 7.30 17.17
CA ASP A 211 18.98 6.72 15.96
C ASP A 211 18.86 7.64 14.73
N LEU A 212 18.07 8.72 14.81
CA LEU A 212 17.96 9.67 13.71
C LEU A 212 19.24 10.50 13.54
N PRO A 213 19.66 10.80 12.31
CA PRO A 213 20.69 11.82 12.03
C PRO A 213 20.27 13.20 12.56
N ASP A 214 21.23 14.08 12.76
CA ASP A 214 20.93 15.47 13.20
C ASP A 214 20.26 16.29 12.09
N SER A 215 20.49 15.93 10.83
CA SER A 215 19.77 16.45 9.67
C SER A 215 19.66 15.38 8.58
N PHE A 216 18.54 15.36 7.87
CA PHE A 216 18.29 14.44 6.76
C PHE A 216 17.14 14.94 5.89
N GLU A 217 17.02 14.38 4.69
CA GLU A 217 15.84 14.58 3.85
C GLU A 217 14.72 13.65 4.30
N VAL A 218 13.51 14.19 4.44
CA VAL A 218 12.29 13.41 4.70
C VAL A 218 11.29 13.67 3.58
N LYS A 219 10.58 12.65 3.17
CA LYS A 219 9.46 12.78 2.21
C LYS A 219 8.13 12.90 2.95
N PHE A 220 7.37 13.92 2.63
CA PHE A 220 5.98 14.08 3.04
C PHE A 220 5.11 14.34 1.81
N GLU A 221 4.06 13.54 1.60
CA GLU A 221 3.22 13.61 0.39
C GLU A 221 4.06 13.69 -0.90
N MET A 222 5.14 12.89 -0.95
CA MET A 222 6.11 12.80 -2.07
C MET A 222 7.01 14.04 -2.28
N GLN A 223 6.85 15.09 -1.49
CA GLN A 223 7.73 16.25 -1.51
C GLN A 223 8.91 16.02 -0.57
N PRO A 224 10.15 16.22 -1.01
CA PRO A 224 11.31 16.18 -0.14
C PRO A 224 11.38 17.45 0.71
N PHE A 225 11.71 17.28 1.98
CA PHE A 225 11.98 18.36 2.93
C PHE A 225 13.28 18.09 3.68
N ASP A 226 14.15 19.07 3.74
CA ASP A 226 15.29 19.02 4.64
C ASP A 226 14.82 19.27 6.07
N VAL A 227 15.13 18.35 6.97
CA VAL A 227 14.76 18.44 8.37
C VAL A 227 15.97 18.43 9.27
N THR A 228 15.83 19.07 10.43
CA THR A 228 16.82 19.03 11.50
C THR A 228 16.20 18.42 12.74
N VAL A 229 16.95 17.54 13.42
CA VAL A 229 16.50 16.90 14.66
C VAL A 229 17.11 17.58 15.86
N ILE A 230 16.28 18.11 16.73
CA ILE A 230 16.69 18.74 17.98
C ILE A 230 16.45 17.75 19.11
N LYS A 231 17.49 17.31 19.78
CA LYS A 231 17.41 16.30 20.85
C LYS A 231 17.88 16.86 22.19
N ASN A 232 17.16 16.52 23.23
CA ASN A 232 17.61 16.69 24.61
C ASN A 232 17.36 15.41 25.41
N LYS A 233 17.73 15.38 26.70
CA LYS A 233 17.59 14.17 27.54
C LYS A 233 16.16 13.62 27.65
N LYS A 234 15.13 14.41 27.39
CA LYS A 234 13.72 14.07 27.64
C LYS A 234 12.82 14.17 26.41
N LYS A 235 13.22 14.95 25.42
CA LYS A 235 12.38 15.25 24.24
C LYS A 235 13.24 15.32 22.99
N ALA A 236 12.63 15.00 21.87
CA ALA A 236 13.19 15.20 20.54
C ALA A 236 12.15 15.85 19.63
N PHE A 237 12.60 16.68 18.73
CA PHE A 237 11.78 17.39 17.77
C PHE A 237 12.36 17.26 16.38
N VAL A 238 11.50 17.16 15.38
CA VAL A 238 11.84 17.35 13.98
C VAL A 238 11.47 18.79 13.61
N LYS A 239 12.44 19.56 13.17
CA LYS A 239 12.23 20.90 12.63
C LYS A 239 12.08 20.78 11.12
N MET A 240 10.94 21.22 10.59
CA MET A 240 10.62 21.29 9.17
C MET A 240 10.29 22.75 8.85
N PRO A 241 11.24 23.55 8.36
CA PRO A 241 10.91 24.90 7.90
C PRO A 241 10.02 24.83 6.65
N ASP A 242 9.17 25.80 6.49
CA ASP A 242 8.35 26.02 5.27
C ASP A 242 7.35 24.89 4.91
N HIS A 243 6.89 24.12 5.88
CA HIS A 243 5.85 23.13 5.64
C HIS A 243 4.44 23.75 5.71
N ASN A 244 3.52 23.19 4.90
CA ASN A 244 2.09 23.52 4.94
C ASN A 244 1.26 22.42 5.65
N ILE A 245 1.83 21.75 6.65
CA ILE A 245 1.16 20.64 7.35
C ILE A 245 0.19 21.20 8.36
N PRO A 246 -1.12 20.89 8.27
CA PRO A 246 -2.11 21.35 9.26
C PRO A 246 -1.81 20.82 10.66
N SER A 247 -2.13 21.60 11.69
CA SER A 247 -1.89 21.24 13.10
C SER A 247 -2.84 20.17 13.66
N ASP A 248 -3.93 19.87 12.97
CA ASP A 248 -5.02 18.99 13.40
C ASP A 248 -4.95 17.57 12.80
N ILE A 249 -3.84 17.22 12.19
CA ILE A 249 -3.63 15.88 11.62
C ILE A 249 -2.68 15.05 12.48
N TYR A 250 -2.97 13.75 12.54
CA TYR A 250 -2.08 12.78 13.18
C TYR A 250 -1.01 12.32 12.20
N LEU A 251 0.24 12.36 12.64
CA LEU A 251 1.39 12.03 11.83
C LEU A 251 2.28 10.97 12.48
N GLN A 252 3.00 10.26 11.65
CA GLN A 252 4.15 9.46 12.07
C GLN A 252 5.33 9.71 11.16
N ILE A 253 6.54 9.65 11.72
CA ILE A 253 7.80 9.66 11.00
C ILE A 253 8.44 8.29 11.11
N GLY A 254 9.01 7.79 10.05
CA GLY A 254 9.68 6.49 10.05
C GLY A 254 10.60 6.29 8.86
N ILE A 255 11.18 5.09 8.81
CA ILE A 255 12.02 4.64 7.71
C ILE A 255 11.20 3.62 6.93
N ASN A 256 11.02 3.86 5.63
CA ASN A 256 10.36 2.91 4.74
C ASN A 256 11.29 1.72 4.41
N LEU A 257 10.76 0.75 3.70
CA LEU A 257 11.53 -0.43 3.31
C LEU A 257 12.71 -0.12 2.37
N ASP A 258 12.70 1.04 1.71
CA ASP A 258 13.80 1.51 0.85
C ASP A 258 14.89 2.25 1.62
N GLY A 259 14.73 2.39 2.96
CA GLY A 259 15.67 3.10 3.83
C GLY A 259 15.50 4.62 3.79
N GLU A 260 14.42 5.13 3.18
CA GLU A 260 14.13 6.55 3.14
C GLU A 260 13.33 6.99 4.36
N TYR A 261 13.58 8.20 4.83
CA TYR A 261 12.75 8.79 5.88
C TYR A 261 11.47 9.36 5.29
N VAL A 262 10.35 9.01 5.90
CA VAL A 262 9.01 9.40 5.43
C VAL A 262 8.18 9.92 6.60
N ILE A 263 7.46 11.02 6.38
CA ILE A 263 6.36 11.44 7.25
C ILE A 263 5.05 11.09 6.54
N GLN A 264 4.14 10.49 7.26
CA GLN A 264 2.84 10.12 6.71
C GLN A 264 1.71 10.41 7.69
N LYS A 265 0.52 10.65 7.15
CA LYS A 265 -0.73 10.76 7.92
C LYS A 265 -1.14 9.38 8.46
N ILE A 266 -1.71 9.35 9.69
CA ILE A 266 -2.20 8.12 10.32
C ILE A 266 -3.74 8.17 10.36
#